data_65530d289312a4c34adef204106c22dd
#
_entry.id   65530d289312a4c34adef204106c22dd
#
_cell.length_a   1.000
_cell.length_b   1.000
_cell.length_c   1.000
_cell.angle_alpha   90.00
_cell.angle_beta   90.00
_cell.angle_gamma   90.00
#
_symmetry.space_group_name_H-M   'P 1'
#
loop_
_entity.id
_entity.type
_entity.pdbx_description
1 polymer ?
#
loop_
_entity_poly.entity_id
_entity_poly.type
_entity_poly.pdbx_seq_one_letter_code
_entity_poly.pdbx_strand_id
1 'polypeptide(L)'
;MGFDEIIDRRGTCSVKWDAMEALYGVPADDGISMWVADMDFRPPQCISNAVAKMHEHGVYGYYGDDAPYREAICWWMKTRHGWDVDPAGIFTTHGLVNGTAMCVDAFTNPGEGVVLFTPVYHAFAKVISAAGRDVVECEMSNVNGRYELDFDAYDAQMTGNETMLVLCSPHNPSGRLWSKGELQAVAAFAKRHELILVSDEIHHDLVFEGNEHIPMANIAGIEDRLVMMTATTKTFNIAGSHSGNVIIA
;
A
#
# COMPACT_ATOMS: atom_id res chain seq x y z
N MET A 1 21.01 14.83 -5.35
CA MET A 1 21.03 13.76 -4.33
C MET A 1 22.25 12.90 -4.59
N GLY A 2 23.07 12.64 -3.56
CA GLY A 2 24.16 11.67 -3.65
C GLY A 2 23.64 10.33 -3.14
N PHE A 3 23.39 9.38 -4.04
CA PHE A 3 23.00 8.02 -3.63
C PHE A 3 24.18 7.22 -3.07
N ASP A 4 25.41 7.78 -3.18
CA ASP A 4 26.64 7.18 -2.65
C ASP A 4 26.96 7.63 -1.20
N GLU A 5 26.15 8.53 -0.64
CA GLU A 5 26.30 8.97 0.76
C GLU A 5 25.90 7.83 1.69
N ILE A 6 26.83 7.38 2.54
CA ILE A 6 26.54 6.41 3.58
C ILE A 6 25.95 7.14 4.78
N ILE A 7 24.70 6.83 5.11
CA ILE A 7 24.01 7.40 6.26
C ILE A 7 23.91 6.32 7.33
N ASP A 8 24.61 6.52 8.44
CA ASP A 8 24.49 5.62 9.59
C ASP A 8 23.16 5.88 10.30
N ARG A 9 22.33 4.84 10.36
CA ARG A 9 21.00 4.88 10.97
C ARG A 9 20.89 4.10 12.27
N ARG A 10 22.03 3.55 12.75
CA ARG A 10 22.10 2.85 14.03
C ARG A 10 21.94 3.85 15.18
N GLY A 11 21.22 3.47 16.21
CA GLY A 11 20.94 4.32 17.37
C GLY A 11 19.98 5.49 17.07
N THR A 12 19.23 5.44 15.97
CA THR A 12 18.27 6.48 15.58
C THR A 12 16.81 6.04 15.77
N CYS A 13 16.57 4.95 16.49
CA CYS A 13 15.26 4.29 16.61
C CYS A 13 14.76 3.74 15.28
N SER A 14 15.65 3.43 14.34
CA SER A 14 15.32 2.84 13.06
C SER A 14 14.93 1.37 13.25
N VAL A 15 13.68 1.02 12.98
CA VAL A 15 13.24 -0.39 13.01
C VAL A 15 14.14 -1.25 12.12
N LYS A 16 14.48 -0.74 10.93
CA LYS A 16 15.31 -1.45 9.95
C LYS A 16 16.68 -1.85 10.49
N TRP A 17 17.32 -1.02 11.31
CA TRP A 17 18.66 -1.24 11.82
C TRP A 17 18.67 -1.64 13.31
N ASP A 18 17.95 -0.93 14.17
CA ASP A 18 18.04 -1.08 15.61
C ASP A 18 17.24 -2.29 16.15
N ALA A 19 16.23 -2.78 15.39
CA ALA A 19 15.46 -3.96 15.79
C ALA A 19 15.98 -5.29 15.21
N MET A 20 17.01 -5.27 14.37
CA MET A 20 17.50 -6.43 13.64
C MET A 20 17.99 -7.56 14.57
N GLU A 21 18.76 -7.21 15.59
CA GLU A 21 19.29 -8.19 16.54
C GLU A 21 18.16 -8.84 17.38
N ALA A 22 17.23 -8.03 17.87
CA ALA A 22 16.12 -8.52 18.67
C ALA A 22 15.16 -9.42 17.91
N LEU A 23 14.94 -9.14 16.60
CA LEU A 23 13.97 -9.87 15.78
C LEU A 23 14.58 -11.06 15.03
N TYR A 24 15.86 -10.96 14.64
CA TYR A 24 16.49 -11.93 13.75
C TYR A 24 17.83 -12.48 14.27
N GLY A 25 18.29 -12.02 15.43
CA GLY A 25 19.58 -12.45 16.01
C GLY A 25 20.80 -11.97 15.23
N VAL A 26 20.65 -10.93 14.39
CA VAL A 26 21.71 -10.38 13.56
C VAL A 26 22.11 -9.00 14.11
N PRO A 27 23.33 -8.84 14.68
CA PRO A 27 23.79 -7.54 15.16
C PRO A 27 23.90 -6.51 14.02
N ALA A 28 23.51 -5.27 14.29
CA ALA A 28 23.53 -4.20 13.29
C ALA A 28 24.96 -3.85 12.81
N ASP A 29 25.99 -4.19 13.59
CA ASP A 29 27.39 -3.95 13.23
C ASP A 29 27.92 -4.95 12.20
N ASP A 30 27.38 -6.17 12.19
CA ASP A 30 27.84 -7.26 11.32
C ASP A 30 26.82 -7.55 10.19
N GLY A 31 25.58 -7.06 10.33
CA GLY A 31 24.49 -7.37 9.42
C GLY A 31 24.28 -6.35 8.32
N ILE A 32 23.69 -6.83 7.21
CA ILE A 32 23.18 -5.98 6.14
C ILE A 32 21.65 -6.01 6.20
N SER A 33 21.04 -4.88 6.51
CA SER A 33 19.58 -4.79 6.63
C SER A 33 18.91 -4.69 5.27
N MET A 34 18.09 -5.71 4.90
CA MET A 34 17.37 -5.80 3.62
C MET A 34 15.90 -6.16 3.78
N TRP A 35 15.28 -5.87 4.94
CA TRP A 35 13.95 -6.40 5.29
C TRP A 35 12.84 -5.35 5.40
N VAL A 36 13.14 -4.11 5.74
CA VAL A 36 12.15 -3.01 5.78
C VAL A 36 12.29 -2.15 4.53
N ALA A 37 11.18 -1.75 3.95
CA ALA A 37 11.14 -1.06 2.66
C ALA A 37 11.45 0.44 2.71
N ASP A 38 11.88 1.00 3.84
CA ASP A 38 12.47 2.34 3.88
C ASP A 38 13.91 2.27 3.37
N MET A 39 14.28 3.23 2.54
CA MET A 39 15.59 3.28 1.91
C MET A 39 16.60 4.04 2.79
N ASP A 40 17.90 3.74 2.62
CA ASP A 40 18.97 4.42 3.35
C ASP A 40 19.49 5.67 2.61
N PHE A 41 18.56 6.37 1.94
CA PHE A 41 18.81 7.63 1.22
C PHE A 41 18.00 8.76 1.83
N ARG A 42 18.50 9.99 1.70
CA ARG A 42 17.71 11.18 2.08
C ARG A 42 16.51 11.34 1.16
N PRO A 43 15.39 11.83 1.67
CA PRO A 43 14.27 12.24 0.82
C PRO A 43 14.68 13.42 -0.08
N PRO A 44 13.90 13.73 -1.12
CA PRO A 44 14.10 14.92 -1.93
C PRO A 44 14.25 16.20 -1.11
N GLN A 45 15.18 17.07 -1.48
CA GLN A 45 15.50 18.29 -0.73
C GLN A 45 14.28 19.21 -0.52
N CYS A 46 13.35 19.24 -1.47
CA CYS A 46 12.11 20.02 -1.35
C CYS A 46 11.23 19.55 -0.19
N ILE A 47 11.21 18.25 0.09
CA ILE A 47 10.49 17.69 1.24
C ILE A 47 11.18 18.08 2.56
N SER A 48 12.50 17.91 2.62
CA SER A 48 13.29 18.30 3.78
C SER A 48 13.12 19.80 4.08
N ASN A 49 13.10 20.64 3.06
CA ASN A 49 12.89 22.08 3.20
C ASN A 49 11.47 22.41 3.71
N ALA A 50 10.45 21.69 3.26
CA ALA A 50 9.08 21.88 3.72
C ALA A 50 8.92 21.52 5.21
N VAL A 51 9.53 20.42 5.63
CA VAL A 51 9.56 19.99 7.04
C VAL A 51 10.34 21.01 7.91
N ALA A 52 11.51 21.47 7.43
CA ALA A 52 12.29 22.48 8.14
C ALA A 52 11.51 23.79 8.34
N LYS A 53 10.80 24.25 7.29
CA LYS A 53 9.95 25.45 7.37
C LYS A 53 8.85 25.30 8.43
N MET A 54 8.23 24.13 8.52
CA MET A 54 7.22 23.87 9.56
C MET A 54 7.84 23.85 10.95
N HIS A 55 9.03 23.28 11.09
CA HIS A 55 9.76 23.25 12.35
C HIS A 55 10.18 24.65 12.79
N GLU A 56 10.69 25.49 11.89
CA GLU A 56 11.05 26.89 12.14
C GLU A 56 9.85 27.74 12.58
N HIS A 57 8.66 27.47 12.02
CA HIS A 57 7.42 28.13 12.43
C HIS A 57 7.05 27.77 13.90
N GLY A 58 7.32 26.53 14.34
CA GLY A 58 7.25 26.08 15.73
C GLY A 58 5.86 25.92 16.32
N VAL A 59 4.78 26.18 15.56
CA VAL A 59 3.39 25.97 15.99
C VAL A 59 2.73 24.91 15.13
N TYR A 60 2.37 23.79 15.72
CA TYR A 60 1.74 22.63 15.06
C TYR A 60 0.24 22.64 15.37
N GLY A 61 -0.46 23.61 14.80
CA GLY A 61 -1.91 23.79 15.00
C GLY A 61 -2.76 22.87 14.13
N TYR A 62 -4.07 22.97 14.32
CA TYR A 62 -5.01 22.27 13.44
C TYR A 62 -4.89 22.77 12.00
N TYR A 63 -4.96 21.83 11.07
CA TYR A 63 -4.94 22.09 9.65
C TYR A 63 -6.31 22.59 9.19
N GLY A 64 -6.33 23.67 8.41
CA GLY A 64 -7.59 24.33 8.04
C GLY A 64 -8.00 24.18 6.59
N ASP A 65 -7.04 24.07 5.65
CA ASP A 65 -7.30 23.97 4.21
C ASP A 65 -6.42 22.89 3.61
N ASP A 66 -7.03 21.79 3.12
CA ASP A 66 -6.35 20.68 2.49
C ASP A 66 -6.43 20.68 0.95
N ALA A 67 -7.01 21.72 0.34
CA ALA A 67 -7.15 21.82 -1.11
C ALA A 67 -5.81 21.67 -1.84
N PRO A 68 -4.71 22.36 -1.45
CA PRO A 68 -3.41 22.19 -2.12
C PRO A 68 -2.86 20.75 -2.03
N TYR A 69 -3.15 20.04 -0.94
CA TYR A 69 -2.76 18.64 -0.77
C TYR A 69 -3.54 17.73 -1.70
N ARG A 70 -4.86 17.89 -1.78
CA ARG A 70 -5.73 17.12 -2.68
C ARG A 70 -5.40 17.40 -4.14
N GLU A 71 -5.17 18.65 -4.50
CA GLU A 71 -4.73 19.06 -5.84
C GLU A 71 -3.39 18.39 -6.24
N ALA A 72 -2.44 18.30 -5.31
CA ALA A 72 -1.16 17.65 -5.55
C ALA A 72 -1.35 16.13 -5.81
N ILE A 73 -2.24 15.46 -5.08
CA ILE A 73 -2.58 14.04 -5.31
C ILE A 73 -3.22 13.88 -6.69
N CYS A 74 -4.25 14.68 -7.02
CA CYS A 74 -4.92 14.63 -8.31
C CYS A 74 -3.93 14.86 -9.47
N TRP A 75 -3.06 15.87 -9.34
CA TRP A 75 -2.03 16.15 -10.33
C TRP A 75 -1.05 14.98 -10.49
N TRP A 76 -0.57 14.38 -9.37
CA TRP A 76 0.36 13.25 -9.42
C TRP A 76 -0.26 12.05 -10.11
N MET A 77 -1.46 11.65 -9.68
CA MET A 77 -2.16 10.50 -10.24
C MET A 77 -2.46 10.69 -11.72
N LYS A 78 -2.91 11.89 -12.13
CA LYS A 78 -3.16 12.21 -13.53
C LYS A 78 -1.92 12.16 -14.38
N THR A 79 -0.84 12.82 -13.95
CA THR A 79 0.36 13.00 -14.77
C THR A 79 1.26 11.77 -14.80
N ARG A 80 1.29 10.98 -13.71
CA ARG A 80 2.17 9.81 -13.60
C ARG A 80 1.48 8.50 -13.93
N HIS A 81 0.18 8.40 -13.67
CA HIS A 81 -0.55 7.13 -13.76
C HIS A 81 -1.81 7.21 -14.63
N GLY A 82 -2.09 8.35 -15.26
CA GLY A 82 -3.24 8.52 -16.15
C GLY A 82 -4.60 8.34 -15.48
N TRP A 83 -4.66 8.50 -14.15
CA TRP A 83 -5.89 8.36 -13.37
C TRP A 83 -6.42 9.71 -12.91
N ASP A 84 -7.66 10.03 -13.30
CA ASP A 84 -8.39 11.22 -12.86
C ASP A 84 -9.05 10.94 -11.51
N VAL A 85 -8.55 11.61 -10.47
CA VAL A 85 -9.06 11.48 -9.09
C VAL A 85 -10.03 12.61 -8.79
N ASP A 86 -11.21 12.29 -8.23
CA ASP A 86 -12.08 13.29 -7.62
C ASP A 86 -11.49 13.72 -6.27
N PRO A 87 -11.11 14.98 -6.08
CA PRO A 87 -10.57 15.44 -4.79
C PRO A 87 -11.55 15.26 -3.62
N ALA A 88 -12.87 15.24 -3.86
CA ALA A 88 -13.87 15.00 -2.83
C ALA A 88 -13.82 13.56 -2.27
N GLY A 89 -13.35 12.60 -3.07
CA GLY A 89 -13.20 11.20 -2.67
C GLY A 89 -11.94 10.90 -1.86
N ILE A 90 -11.05 11.87 -1.59
CA ILE A 90 -9.78 11.64 -0.90
C ILE A 90 -9.96 11.74 0.62
N PHE A 91 -9.60 10.69 1.35
CA PHE A 91 -9.60 10.63 2.81
C PHE A 91 -8.17 10.35 3.31
N THR A 92 -7.62 11.26 4.11
CA THR A 92 -6.27 11.10 4.67
C THR A 92 -6.28 10.16 5.87
N THR A 93 -5.28 9.27 5.92
CA THR A 93 -5.11 8.28 7.00
C THR A 93 -3.68 8.32 7.57
N HIS A 94 -3.50 7.76 8.76
CA HIS A 94 -2.18 7.61 9.39
C HIS A 94 -1.42 6.40 8.83
N GLY A 95 -1.09 6.45 7.53
CA GLY A 95 -0.50 5.36 6.75
C GLY A 95 -1.55 4.35 6.28
N LEU A 96 -1.15 3.49 5.31
CA LEU A 96 -2.12 2.61 4.65
C LEU A 96 -2.49 1.38 5.47
N VAL A 97 -1.70 0.96 6.45
CA VAL A 97 -2.13 -0.08 7.42
C VAL A 97 -3.33 0.41 8.22
N ASN A 98 -3.32 1.67 8.66
CA ASN A 98 -4.48 2.30 9.28
C ASN A 98 -5.63 2.45 8.27
N GLY A 99 -5.34 2.86 7.03
CA GLY A 99 -6.34 2.92 5.96
C GLY A 99 -7.02 1.57 5.73
N THR A 100 -6.25 0.48 5.68
CA THR A 100 -6.80 -0.89 5.56
C THR A 100 -7.71 -1.23 6.74
N ALA A 101 -7.28 -0.92 7.98
CA ALA A 101 -8.11 -1.17 9.17
C ALA A 101 -9.43 -0.39 9.12
N MET A 102 -9.40 0.86 8.67
CA MET A 102 -10.61 1.66 8.49
C MET A 102 -11.54 1.07 7.42
N CYS A 103 -10.99 0.57 6.30
CA CYS A 103 -11.78 -0.11 5.28
C CYS A 103 -12.41 -1.40 5.82
N VAL A 104 -11.65 -2.21 6.59
CA VAL A 104 -12.18 -3.42 7.24
C VAL A 104 -13.37 -3.07 8.14
N ASP A 105 -13.25 -2.04 8.97
CA ASP A 105 -14.34 -1.65 9.87
C ASP A 105 -15.54 -1.03 9.13
N ALA A 106 -15.30 -0.30 8.04
CA ALA A 106 -16.36 0.38 7.31
C ALA A 106 -17.17 -0.55 6.39
N PHE A 107 -16.53 -1.56 5.79
CA PHE A 107 -17.12 -2.36 4.73
C PHE A 107 -17.38 -3.82 5.10
N THR A 108 -17.02 -4.25 6.31
CA THR A 108 -17.23 -5.63 6.76
C THR A 108 -17.80 -5.68 8.17
N ASN A 109 -18.38 -6.81 8.56
CA ASN A 109 -18.83 -7.09 9.91
C ASN A 109 -17.94 -8.13 10.59
N PRO A 110 -17.88 -8.18 11.94
CA PRO A 110 -17.20 -9.26 12.66
C PRO A 110 -17.64 -10.65 12.21
N GLY A 111 -16.68 -11.53 11.95
CA GLY A 111 -16.91 -12.89 11.44
C GLY A 111 -17.09 -13.01 9.94
N GLU A 112 -17.10 -11.90 9.19
CA GLU A 112 -17.03 -11.95 7.73
C GLU A 112 -15.59 -12.16 7.25
N GLY A 113 -15.44 -12.72 6.03
CA GLY A 113 -14.18 -13.03 5.42
C GLY A 113 -13.59 -11.86 4.63
N VAL A 114 -12.28 -11.68 4.74
CA VAL A 114 -11.50 -10.76 3.91
C VAL A 114 -10.46 -11.55 3.12
N VAL A 115 -10.56 -11.49 1.80
CA VAL A 115 -9.72 -12.24 0.88
C VAL A 115 -8.35 -11.59 0.70
N LEU A 116 -7.29 -12.38 0.77
CA LEU A 116 -5.91 -12.00 0.49
C LEU A 116 -5.29 -12.98 -0.51
N PHE A 117 -4.61 -12.47 -1.55
CA PHE A 117 -3.77 -13.28 -2.43
C PHE A 117 -2.39 -13.47 -1.79
N THR A 118 -2.17 -14.65 -1.20
CA THR A 118 -0.95 -14.92 -0.40
C THR A 118 0.13 -15.64 -1.23
N PRO A 119 1.45 -15.45 -0.85
CA PRO A 119 1.95 -14.62 0.26
C PRO A 119 1.79 -13.13 -0.01
N VAL A 120 1.40 -12.35 0.97
CA VAL A 120 1.20 -10.90 0.85
C VAL A 120 1.71 -10.17 2.11
N TYR A 121 1.76 -8.86 2.08
CA TYR A 121 2.20 -8.03 3.20
C TYR A 121 1.45 -8.40 4.49
N HIS A 122 2.22 -8.88 5.46
CA HIS A 122 1.71 -9.51 6.69
C HIS A 122 0.82 -8.61 7.55
N ALA A 123 0.93 -7.28 7.42
CA ALA A 123 0.12 -6.36 8.20
C ALA A 123 -1.38 -6.42 7.81
N PHE A 124 -1.73 -6.84 6.59
CA PHE A 124 -3.13 -7.00 6.21
C PHE A 124 -3.81 -8.07 7.09
N ALA A 125 -3.23 -9.25 7.17
CA ALA A 125 -3.78 -10.32 8.02
C ALA A 125 -3.88 -9.89 9.49
N LYS A 126 -2.88 -9.14 10.00
CA LYS A 126 -2.90 -8.63 11.38
C LYS A 126 -4.07 -7.71 11.66
N VAL A 127 -4.35 -6.74 10.78
CA VAL A 127 -5.46 -5.78 11.00
C VAL A 127 -6.81 -6.44 10.81
N ILE A 128 -6.95 -7.36 9.84
CA ILE A 128 -8.17 -8.15 9.61
C ILE A 128 -8.52 -8.96 10.86
N SER A 129 -7.56 -9.75 11.35
CA SER A 129 -7.75 -10.59 12.55
C SER A 129 -7.99 -9.75 13.81
N ALA A 130 -7.26 -8.62 13.97
CA ALA A 130 -7.45 -7.74 15.13
C ALA A 130 -8.84 -7.10 15.16
N ALA A 131 -9.46 -6.91 13.99
CA ALA A 131 -10.81 -6.42 13.86
C ALA A 131 -11.89 -7.52 14.01
N GLY A 132 -11.50 -8.78 14.28
CA GLY A 132 -12.43 -9.90 14.44
C GLY A 132 -13.06 -10.39 13.13
N ARG A 133 -12.36 -10.19 12.01
CA ARG A 133 -12.73 -10.71 10.68
C ARG A 133 -11.86 -11.92 10.36
N ASP A 134 -12.35 -12.80 9.49
CA ASP A 134 -11.62 -13.98 9.06
C ASP A 134 -10.70 -13.65 7.88
N VAL A 135 -9.45 -14.10 7.96
CA VAL A 135 -8.51 -14.00 6.82
C VAL A 135 -8.77 -15.19 5.90
N VAL A 136 -9.16 -14.92 4.66
CA VAL A 136 -9.35 -15.92 3.62
C VAL A 136 -8.17 -15.89 2.68
N GLU A 137 -7.28 -16.87 2.82
CA GLU A 137 -6.04 -16.95 2.06
C GLU A 137 -6.27 -17.66 0.72
N CYS A 138 -6.18 -16.91 -0.38
CA CYS A 138 -6.14 -17.42 -1.74
C CYS A 138 -4.67 -17.52 -2.17
N GLU A 139 -4.07 -18.69 -2.01
CA GLU A 139 -2.65 -18.92 -2.26
C GLU A 139 -2.31 -18.82 -3.75
N MET A 140 -1.31 -17.99 -4.07
CA MET A 140 -0.79 -17.87 -5.43
C MET A 140 0.20 -19.01 -5.75
N SER A 141 0.11 -19.55 -6.93
CA SER A 141 1.04 -20.56 -7.41
C SER A 141 2.38 -19.94 -7.82
N ASN A 142 3.50 -20.51 -7.35
CA ASN A 142 4.83 -20.10 -7.81
C ASN A 142 5.24 -20.95 -9.02
N VAL A 143 5.17 -20.34 -10.20
CA VAL A 143 5.55 -21.00 -11.46
C VAL A 143 6.88 -20.42 -11.94
N ASN A 144 7.96 -21.19 -11.78
CA ASN A 144 9.32 -20.79 -12.17
C ASN A 144 9.77 -19.42 -11.60
N GLY A 145 9.45 -19.16 -10.34
CA GLY A 145 9.80 -17.90 -9.66
C GLY A 145 8.81 -16.77 -9.87
N ARG A 146 7.75 -16.98 -10.65
CA ARG A 146 6.67 -16.02 -10.86
C ARG A 146 5.42 -16.47 -10.10
N TYR A 147 4.85 -15.62 -9.30
CA TYR A 147 3.57 -15.85 -8.64
C TYR A 147 2.41 -15.60 -9.61
N GLU A 148 1.49 -16.53 -9.69
CA GLU A 148 0.32 -16.49 -10.57
C GLU A 148 -0.98 -16.69 -9.78
N LEU A 149 -2.07 -16.06 -10.23
CA LEU A 149 -3.40 -16.14 -9.65
C LEU A 149 -4.18 -17.29 -10.29
N ASP A 150 -4.83 -18.13 -9.47
CA ASP A 150 -5.69 -19.23 -9.91
C ASP A 150 -7.14 -18.99 -9.48
N PHE A 151 -7.88 -18.28 -10.32
CA PHE A 151 -9.26 -17.88 -10.00
C PHE A 151 -10.23 -19.07 -9.96
N ASP A 152 -9.97 -20.17 -10.68
CA ASP A 152 -10.82 -21.36 -10.62
C ASP A 152 -10.72 -22.03 -9.24
N ALA A 153 -9.50 -22.09 -8.68
CA ALA A 153 -9.27 -22.58 -7.32
C ALA A 153 -9.88 -21.64 -6.28
N TYR A 154 -9.76 -20.32 -6.48
CA TYR A 154 -10.31 -19.33 -5.55
C TYR A 154 -11.84 -19.33 -5.57
N ASP A 155 -12.47 -19.44 -6.75
CA ASP A 155 -13.93 -19.56 -6.86
C ASP A 155 -14.47 -20.76 -6.08
N ALA A 156 -13.76 -21.90 -6.14
CA ALA A 156 -14.13 -23.10 -5.41
C ALA A 156 -13.98 -22.99 -3.88
N GLN A 157 -13.16 -22.04 -3.42
CA GLN A 157 -12.89 -21.79 -2.01
C GLN A 157 -13.89 -20.84 -1.37
N MET A 158 -14.54 -19.94 -2.16
CA MET A 158 -15.47 -18.95 -1.64
C MET A 158 -16.71 -19.62 -1.03
N THR A 159 -17.11 -19.13 0.14
CA THR A 159 -18.24 -19.64 0.93
C THR A 159 -19.48 -18.76 0.82
N GLY A 160 -19.31 -17.50 0.37
CA GLY A 160 -20.34 -16.47 0.37
C GLY A 160 -20.38 -15.63 1.65
N ASN A 161 -19.45 -15.89 2.59
CA ASN A 161 -19.28 -15.06 3.80
C ASN A 161 -18.20 -13.97 3.63
N GLU A 162 -17.49 -13.98 2.50
CA GLU A 162 -16.47 -13.00 2.18
C GLU A 162 -17.12 -11.72 1.65
N THR A 163 -16.66 -10.56 2.14
CA THR A 163 -17.25 -9.25 1.79
C THR A 163 -16.22 -8.28 1.24
N MET A 164 -14.92 -8.55 1.42
CA MET A 164 -13.84 -7.68 0.98
C MET A 164 -12.67 -8.48 0.42
N LEU A 165 -11.97 -7.88 -0.56
CA LEU A 165 -10.70 -8.33 -1.10
C LEU A 165 -9.67 -7.21 -0.97
N VAL A 166 -8.47 -7.50 -0.42
CA VAL A 166 -7.34 -6.57 -0.43
C VAL A 166 -6.33 -7.00 -1.49
N LEU A 167 -6.18 -6.18 -2.51
CA LEU A 167 -5.15 -6.32 -3.55
C LEU A 167 -3.93 -5.50 -3.19
N CYS A 168 -2.73 -6.06 -3.32
CA CYS A 168 -1.45 -5.34 -3.26
C CYS A 168 -0.91 -5.16 -4.68
N SER A 169 -0.74 -3.91 -5.15
CA SER A 169 -0.34 -3.62 -6.54
C SER A 169 0.50 -2.34 -6.64
N PRO A 170 1.78 -2.39 -7.01
CA PRO A 170 2.65 -3.56 -7.17
C PRO A 170 2.73 -4.43 -5.92
N HIS A 171 2.94 -5.73 -6.12
CA HIS A 171 2.73 -6.72 -5.07
C HIS A 171 3.95 -6.86 -4.14
N ASN A 172 3.72 -6.79 -2.83
CA ASN A 172 4.68 -7.06 -1.78
C ASN A 172 4.30 -8.40 -1.08
N PRO A 173 5.19 -9.42 -0.98
CA PRO A 173 6.64 -9.33 -1.17
C PRO A 173 7.16 -9.77 -2.54
N SER A 174 6.33 -10.26 -3.45
CA SER A 174 6.79 -10.94 -4.67
C SER A 174 7.41 -10.02 -5.72
N GLY A 175 7.21 -8.69 -5.61
CA GLY A 175 7.64 -7.71 -6.61
C GLY A 175 6.85 -7.79 -7.93
N ARG A 176 5.70 -8.49 -7.95
CA ARG A 176 4.85 -8.61 -9.13
C ARG A 176 4.24 -7.27 -9.51
N LEU A 177 4.35 -6.94 -10.78
CA LEU A 177 3.55 -5.92 -11.44
C LEU A 177 2.45 -6.64 -12.22
N TRP A 178 1.19 -6.35 -11.92
CA TRP A 178 0.06 -7.00 -12.54
C TRP A 178 -0.21 -6.45 -13.94
N SER A 179 -0.40 -7.32 -14.91
CA SER A 179 -0.83 -6.97 -16.25
C SER A 179 -2.29 -6.52 -16.24
N LYS A 180 -2.70 -5.80 -17.30
CA LYS A 180 -4.11 -5.39 -17.46
C LYS A 180 -5.07 -6.57 -17.42
N GLY A 181 -4.69 -7.70 -18.04
CA GLY A 181 -5.52 -8.91 -18.03
C GLY A 181 -5.68 -9.52 -16.63
N GLU A 182 -4.61 -9.54 -15.84
CA GLU A 182 -4.66 -9.99 -14.45
C GLU A 182 -5.54 -9.07 -13.58
N LEU A 183 -5.40 -7.75 -13.73
CA LEU A 183 -6.26 -6.79 -13.01
C LEU A 183 -7.73 -6.90 -13.42
N GLN A 184 -8.02 -7.14 -14.70
CA GLN A 184 -9.38 -7.43 -15.17
C GLN A 184 -9.94 -8.71 -14.56
N ALA A 185 -9.12 -9.76 -14.41
CA ALA A 185 -9.53 -11.00 -13.76
C ALA A 185 -9.78 -10.79 -12.25
N VAL A 186 -8.97 -9.98 -11.55
CA VAL A 186 -9.23 -9.55 -10.17
C VAL A 186 -10.55 -8.81 -10.06
N ALA A 187 -10.82 -7.84 -10.95
CA ALA A 187 -12.08 -7.11 -10.98
C ALA A 187 -13.29 -8.04 -11.19
N ALA A 188 -13.17 -8.97 -12.14
CA ALA A 188 -14.21 -9.95 -12.43
C ALA A 188 -14.48 -10.89 -11.24
N PHE A 189 -13.43 -11.31 -10.53
CA PHE A 189 -13.54 -12.11 -9.31
C PHE A 189 -14.24 -11.32 -8.19
N ALA A 190 -13.80 -10.10 -7.91
CA ALA A 190 -14.44 -9.24 -6.89
C ALA A 190 -15.92 -8.99 -7.20
N LYS A 191 -16.26 -8.76 -8.48
CA LYS A 191 -17.64 -8.55 -8.91
C LYS A 191 -18.49 -9.80 -8.79
N ARG A 192 -17.96 -10.98 -9.15
CA ARG A 192 -18.67 -12.26 -9.10
C ARG A 192 -19.05 -12.66 -7.67
N HIS A 193 -18.17 -12.35 -6.71
CA HIS A 193 -18.37 -12.63 -5.28
C HIS A 193 -18.86 -11.42 -4.48
N GLU A 194 -19.28 -10.34 -5.16
CA GLU A 194 -19.81 -9.11 -4.56
C GLU A 194 -18.86 -8.44 -3.53
N LEU A 195 -17.54 -8.65 -3.66
CA LEU A 195 -16.53 -8.12 -2.75
C LEU A 195 -16.28 -6.63 -2.97
N ILE A 196 -16.10 -5.88 -1.90
CA ILE A 196 -15.45 -4.57 -1.98
C ILE A 196 -13.95 -4.81 -2.25
N LEU A 197 -13.43 -4.20 -3.30
CA LEU A 197 -12.02 -4.30 -3.68
C LEU A 197 -11.23 -3.11 -3.13
N VAL A 198 -10.36 -3.37 -2.17
CA VAL A 198 -9.40 -2.40 -1.65
C VAL A 198 -8.06 -2.64 -2.33
N SER A 199 -7.61 -1.70 -3.17
CA SER A 199 -6.32 -1.78 -3.87
C SER A 199 -5.26 -0.95 -3.15
N ASP A 200 -4.33 -1.61 -2.47
CA ASP A 200 -3.15 -0.96 -1.89
C ASP A 200 -2.08 -0.79 -2.96
N GLU A 201 -1.93 0.46 -3.42
CA GLU A 201 -1.01 0.85 -4.48
C GLU A 201 0.16 1.71 -3.96
N ILE A 202 0.60 1.48 -2.72
CA ILE A 202 1.67 2.26 -2.08
C ILE A 202 2.99 2.23 -2.86
N HIS A 203 3.21 1.21 -3.70
CA HIS A 203 4.43 1.01 -4.47
C HIS A 203 4.32 1.47 -5.94
N HIS A 204 3.23 2.15 -6.34
CA HIS A 204 2.91 2.48 -7.73
C HIS A 204 4.02 3.24 -8.49
N ASP A 205 4.81 4.05 -7.81
CA ASP A 205 5.93 4.80 -8.42
C ASP A 205 7.26 4.01 -8.48
N LEU A 206 7.35 2.85 -7.80
CA LEU A 206 8.56 2.05 -7.70
C LEU A 206 8.53 0.89 -8.72
N VAL A 207 8.57 1.26 -9.99
CA VAL A 207 8.51 0.34 -11.12
C VAL A 207 9.80 0.43 -11.92
N PHE A 208 10.39 -0.72 -12.26
CA PHE A 208 11.61 -0.78 -13.04
C PHE A 208 11.38 -0.33 -14.48
N GLU A 209 12.44 0.22 -15.10
CA GLU A 209 12.43 0.71 -16.47
C GLU A 209 11.85 -0.34 -17.45
N GLY A 210 11.06 0.14 -18.40
CA GLY A 210 10.37 -0.70 -19.39
C GLY A 210 9.05 -1.31 -18.91
N ASN A 211 8.65 -1.04 -17.67
CA ASN A 211 7.36 -1.48 -17.12
C ASN A 211 6.51 -0.27 -16.71
N GLU A 212 5.21 -0.47 -16.60
CA GLU A 212 4.25 0.56 -16.21
C GLU A 212 3.24 0.00 -15.20
N HIS A 213 3.01 0.74 -14.12
CA HIS A 213 1.94 0.44 -13.19
C HIS A 213 0.59 0.88 -13.77
N ILE A 214 -0.40 0.01 -13.66
CA ILE A 214 -1.78 0.29 -14.07
C ILE A 214 -2.61 0.42 -12.79
N PRO A 215 -3.12 1.62 -12.46
CA PRO A 215 -4.05 1.78 -11.33
C PRO A 215 -5.29 0.91 -11.50
N MET A 216 -5.74 0.30 -10.43
CA MET A 216 -6.97 -0.50 -10.44
C MET A 216 -8.19 0.35 -10.87
N ALA A 217 -8.18 1.63 -10.58
CA ALA A 217 -9.20 2.60 -10.99
C ALA A 217 -9.30 2.77 -12.53
N ASN A 218 -8.27 2.37 -13.29
CA ASN A 218 -8.29 2.39 -14.75
C ASN A 218 -8.83 1.07 -15.35
N ILE A 219 -9.30 0.14 -14.52
CA ILE A 219 -9.94 -1.10 -14.93
C ILE A 219 -11.46 -0.94 -14.87
N ALA A 220 -12.11 -1.04 -16.02
CA ALA A 220 -13.54 -0.82 -16.13
C ALA A 220 -14.38 -1.92 -15.43
N GLY A 221 -15.51 -1.53 -14.87
CA GLY A 221 -16.54 -2.43 -14.34
C GLY A 221 -16.37 -2.80 -12.87
N ILE A 222 -15.49 -2.09 -12.13
CA ILE A 222 -15.26 -2.27 -10.69
C ILE A 222 -15.52 -0.98 -9.90
N GLU A 223 -15.91 0.10 -10.57
CA GLU A 223 -16.00 1.45 -10.03
C GLU A 223 -16.95 1.54 -8.82
N ASP A 224 -18.04 0.77 -8.83
CA ASP A 224 -19.07 0.76 -7.78
C ASP A 224 -18.66 0.08 -6.47
N ARG A 225 -17.48 -0.55 -6.44
CA ARG A 225 -16.97 -1.32 -5.30
C ARG A 225 -15.48 -1.21 -5.08
N LEU A 226 -14.85 -0.17 -5.65
CA LEU A 226 -13.41 0.04 -5.58
C LEU A 226 -13.05 1.09 -4.54
N VAL A 227 -12.07 0.75 -3.70
CA VAL A 227 -11.38 1.66 -2.81
C VAL A 227 -9.89 1.63 -3.18
N MET A 228 -9.36 2.77 -3.55
CA MET A 228 -7.93 2.93 -3.87
C MET A 228 -7.17 3.41 -2.65
N MET A 229 -5.96 2.91 -2.45
CA MET A 229 -5.07 3.40 -1.40
C MET A 229 -3.71 3.79 -1.98
N THR A 230 -3.27 5.01 -1.71
CA THR A 230 -1.99 5.55 -2.18
C THR A 230 -1.25 6.28 -1.07
N ALA A 231 0.07 6.38 -1.18
CA ALA A 231 0.87 7.16 -0.24
C ALA A 231 2.18 7.64 -0.87
N THR A 232 2.66 8.77 -0.42
CA THR A 232 3.96 9.34 -0.79
C THR A 232 5.13 8.68 -0.05
N THR A 233 4.84 7.87 0.97
CA THR A 233 5.81 7.38 1.97
C THR A 233 6.87 6.46 1.39
N LYS A 234 6.53 5.65 0.39
CA LYS A 234 7.49 4.77 -0.29
C LYS A 234 8.19 5.49 -1.43
N THR A 235 7.44 6.21 -2.27
CA THR A 235 7.98 6.98 -3.39
C THR A 235 9.09 7.94 -2.97
N PHE A 236 8.91 8.65 -1.87
CA PHE A 236 9.83 9.69 -1.41
C PHE A 236 10.64 9.32 -0.16
N ASN A 237 10.62 8.06 0.26
CA ASN A 237 11.35 7.58 1.43
C ASN A 237 11.05 8.39 2.72
N ILE A 238 9.77 8.59 3.01
CA ILE A 238 9.29 9.32 4.18
C ILE A 238 8.32 8.46 5.02
N ALA A 239 8.62 7.18 5.16
CA ALA A 239 7.75 6.24 5.88
C ALA A 239 7.40 6.69 7.31
N GLY A 240 8.33 7.38 7.99
CA GLY A 240 8.10 7.94 9.32
C GLY A 240 7.05 9.06 9.40
N SER A 241 6.61 9.63 8.26
CA SER A 241 5.54 10.63 8.23
C SER A 241 4.15 10.03 8.47
N HIS A 242 4.01 8.71 8.33
CA HIS A 242 2.75 7.99 8.49
C HIS A 242 1.57 8.58 7.69
N SER A 243 1.82 9.16 6.52
CA SER A 243 0.77 9.70 5.66
C SER A 243 0.26 8.64 4.67
N GLY A 244 -1.04 8.63 4.44
CA GLY A 244 -1.68 7.77 3.45
C GLY A 244 -3.02 8.34 3.02
N ASN A 245 -3.53 7.87 1.90
CA ASN A 245 -4.82 8.27 1.36
C ASN A 245 -5.64 7.04 1.01
N VAL A 246 -6.88 7.05 1.43
CA VAL A 246 -7.96 6.20 0.93
C VAL A 246 -8.77 7.05 -0.04
N ILE A 247 -8.98 6.56 -1.25
CA ILE A 247 -9.67 7.29 -2.31
C ILE A 247 -10.85 6.44 -2.77
N ILE A 248 -12.05 6.99 -2.64
CA ILE A 248 -13.31 6.35 -3.01
C ILE A 248 -13.91 7.14 -4.19
N ALA A 249 -14.28 6.43 -5.25
CA ALA A 249 -14.89 7.03 -6.44
C ALA A 249 -16.35 7.40 -6.21
#